data_b1767266da5687bd808cef985ccd05b2
#
_entry.id   b1767266da5687bd808cef985ccd05b2
#
_cell.length_a   1.000
_cell.length_b   1.000
_cell.length_c   1.000
_cell.angle_alpha   90.00
_cell.angle_beta   90.00
_cell.angle_gamma   90.00
#
_symmetry.space_group_name_H-M   'P 1'
#
loop_
_entity.id
_entity.type
_entity.pdbx_description
1 polymer ?
#
loop_
_entity_poly.entity_id
_entity_poly.type
_entity_poly.pdbx_seq_one_letter_code
_entity_poly.pdbx_strand_id
1 'polypeptide(L)'
;MDKSARKEIAFALKKSKSGFSVQDIVDKFHLTEERLDVKVQYYSWEIWRLSAAIGYALGKKIFCFPSLDTARVIDIVRSTAFYIYVEKLRREGCILLLPSSNREILESLADEIIE
;
A
#
# COMPACT_ATOMS: atom_id res chain seq x y z
N MET A 1 11.68 -6.46 -11.44
CA MET A 1 12.05 -6.70 -10.05
C MET A 1 12.28 -8.17 -9.80
N ASP A 2 13.53 -8.53 -9.57
CA ASP A 2 13.91 -9.93 -9.35
C ASP A 2 13.96 -10.32 -7.88
N LYS A 3 13.81 -9.35 -7.00
CA LYS A 3 13.92 -9.60 -5.56
C LYS A 3 12.57 -10.03 -4.98
N SER A 4 12.65 -10.83 -3.90
CA SER A 4 11.47 -11.17 -3.13
C SER A 4 10.91 -9.94 -2.40
N ALA A 5 9.66 -10.03 -1.96
CA ALA A 5 9.05 -8.97 -1.19
C ALA A 5 9.88 -8.65 0.06
N ARG A 6 10.35 -9.68 0.77
CA ARG A 6 11.19 -9.51 1.95
C ARG A 6 12.45 -8.71 1.65
N LYS A 7 13.12 -9.02 0.56
CA LYS A 7 14.37 -8.34 0.18
C LYS A 7 14.11 -6.89 -0.24
N GLU A 8 13.01 -6.64 -0.94
CA GLU A 8 12.64 -5.29 -1.35
C GLU A 8 12.35 -4.41 -0.13
N ILE A 9 11.62 -4.94 0.84
CA ILE A 9 11.32 -4.21 2.08
C ILE A 9 12.62 -3.94 2.86
N ALA A 10 13.46 -4.95 3.01
CA ALA A 10 14.73 -4.81 3.72
C ALA A 10 15.64 -3.76 3.06
N PHE A 11 15.73 -3.78 1.73
CA PHE A 11 16.50 -2.79 0.98
C PHE A 11 15.96 -1.38 1.19
N ALA A 12 14.63 -1.23 1.16
CA ALA A 12 13.97 0.07 1.36
C ALA A 12 14.25 0.63 2.76
N LEU A 13 14.17 -0.22 3.78
CA LEU A 13 14.45 0.18 5.17
C LEU A 13 15.91 0.61 5.33
N LYS A 14 16.82 -0.13 4.72
CA LYS A 14 18.24 0.20 4.77
C LYS A 14 18.53 1.52 4.08
N LYS A 15 17.92 1.73 2.91
CA LYS A 15 18.13 2.95 2.12
C LYS A 15 17.61 4.19 2.83
N SER A 16 16.46 4.09 3.48
CA SER A 16 15.86 5.20 4.22
C SER A 16 16.45 5.39 5.61
N LYS A 17 17.30 4.48 6.05
CA LYS A 17 17.87 4.44 7.41
C LYS A 17 16.77 4.43 8.47
N SER A 18 15.67 3.75 8.17
CA SER A 18 14.55 3.58 9.08
C SER A 18 14.97 2.69 10.25
N GLY A 19 14.41 2.97 11.42
CA GLY A 19 14.59 2.10 12.58
C GLY A 19 13.65 0.90 12.59
N PHE A 20 12.78 0.78 11.60
CA PHE A 20 11.82 -0.33 11.52
C PHE A 20 12.49 -1.62 11.03
N SER A 21 12.00 -2.75 11.53
CA SER A 21 12.38 -4.07 11.00
C SER A 21 11.42 -4.46 9.87
N VAL A 22 11.80 -5.51 9.13
CA VAL A 22 10.90 -6.07 8.12
C VAL A 22 9.59 -6.52 8.79
N GLN A 23 9.67 -7.14 9.97
CA GLN A 23 8.49 -7.59 10.69
C GLN A 23 7.55 -6.43 11.05
N ASP A 24 8.11 -5.27 11.43
CA ASP A 24 7.29 -4.09 11.71
C ASP A 24 6.46 -3.69 10.50
N ILE A 25 7.03 -3.74 9.31
CA ILE A 25 6.34 -3.42 8.07
C ILE A 25 5.27 -4.47 7.75
N VAL A 26 5.63 -5.74 7.91
CA VAL A 26 4.69 -6.86 7.67
C VAL A 26 3.46 -6.71 8.55
N ASP A 27 3.65 -6.42 9.83
CA ASP A 27 2.55 -6.27 10.78
C ASP A 27 1.71 -5.04 10.48
N LYS A 28 2.36 -3.93 10.14
CA LYS A 28 1.66 -2.67 9.85
C LYS A 28 0.74 -2.77 8.64
N PHE A 29 1.17 -3.47 7.60
CA PHE A 29 0.42 -3.59 6.35
C PHE A 29 -0.31 -4.92 6.21
N HIS A 30 -0.29 -5.77 7.24
CA HIS A 30 -0.94 -7.08 7.24
C HIS A 30 -0.53 -7.92 6.04
N LEU A 31 0.78 -7.95 5.75
CA LEU A 31 1.29 -8.75 4.64
C LEU A 31 1.26 -10.23 5.00
N THR A 32 1.05 -11.07 3.98
CA THR A 32 1.02 -12.53 4.16
C THR A 32 2.45 -13.05 4.27
N GLU A 33 2.81 -13.58 5.43
CA GLU A 33 4.18 -14.03 5.69
C GLU A 33 4.65 -15.12 4.72
N GLU A 34 3.78 -16.04 4.35
CA GLU A 34 4.09 -17.11 3.42
C GLU A 34 4.46 -16.60 2.03
N ARG A 35 4.12 -15.37 1.71
CA ARG A 35 4.40 -14.78 0.40
C ARG A 35 5.62 -13.87 0.40
N LEU A 36 6.24 -13.62 1.54
CA LEU A 36 7.37 -12.69 1.64
C LEU A 36 8.57 -13.10 0.79
N ASP A 37 8.73 -14.39 0.55
CA ASP A 37 9.86 -14.90 -0.24
C ASP A 37 9.51 -15.09 -1.72
N VAL A 38 8.28 -14.72 -2.11
CA VAL A 38 7.87 -14.69 -3.52
C VAL A 38 8.38 -13.40 -4.15
N LYS A 39 8.84 -13.49 -5.40
CA LYS A 39 9.30 -12.30 -6.13
C LYS A 39 8.13 -11.32 -6.33
N VAL A 40 8.42 -10.02 -6.20
CA VAL A 40 7.41 -8.98 -6.32
C VAL A 40 6.64 -9.07 -7.63
N GLN A 41 7.32 -9.42 -8.72
CA GLN A 41 6.68 -9.55 -10.03
C GLN A 41 5.57 -10.60 -10.09
N TYR A 42 5.54 -11.54 -9.15
CA TYR A 42 4.52 -12.58 -9.10
C TYR A 42 3.37 -12.28 -8.14
N TYR A 43 3.38 -11.12 -7.50
CA TYR A 43 2.25 -10.69 -6.70
C TYR A 43 1.08 -10.34 -7.61
N SER A 44 -0.13 -10.59 -7.13
CA SER A 44 -1.35 -10.28 -7.86
C SER A 44 -2.22 -9.31 -7.06
N TRP A 45 -3.27 -9.80 -6.40
CA TRP A 45 -4.20 -8.95 -5.68
C TRP A 45 -3.59 -8.23 -4.47
N GLU A 46 -2.48 -8.73 -3.95
CA GLU A 46 -1.80 -8.14 -2.78
C GLU A 46 -0.77 -7.07 -3.18
N ILE A 47 -0.58 -6.84 -4.48
CA ILE A 47 0.48 -5.94 -4.98
C ILE A 47 0.33 -4.50 -4.47
N TRP A 48 -0.88 -4.01 -4.33
CA TRP A 48 -1.09 -2.65 -3.87
C TRP A 48 -0.63 -2.46 -2.43
N ARG A 49 -0.97 -3.42 -1.58
CA ARG A 49 -0.58 -3.41 -0.19
C ARG A 49 0.93 -3.51 -0.05
N LEU A 50 1.53 -4.40 -0.83
CA LEU A 50 2.99 -4.55 -0.85
C LEU A 50 3.67 -3.28 -1.37
N SER A 51 3.16 -2.67 -2.43
CA SER A 51 3.72 -1.45 -2.98
C SER A 51 3.66 -0.30 -1.97
N ALA A 52 2.55 -0.17 -1.27
CA ALA A 52 2.42 0.84 -0.22
C ALA A 52 3.41 0.56 0.92
N ALA A 53 3.59 -0.70 1.28
CA ALA A 53 4.53 -1.09 2.33
C ALA A 53 5.97 -0.72 1.95
N ILE A 54 6.38 -1.00 0.71
CA ILE A 54 7.71 -0.65 0.22
C ILE A 54 7.89 0.87 0.18
N GLY A 55 6.90 1.60 -0.30
CA GLY A 55 6.94 3.05 -0.31
C GLY A 55 7.07 3.64 1.08
N TYR A 56 6.33 3.11 2.03
CA TYR A 56 6.40 3.53 3.42
C TYR A 56 7.80 3.23 4.01
N ALA A 57 8.34 2.04 3.72
CA ALA A 57 9.67 1.66 4.16
C ALA A 57 10.75 2.59 3.59
N LEU A 58 10.54 3.11 2.39
CA LEU A 58 11.43 4.11 1.77
C LEU A 58 11.28 5.51 2.36
N GLY A 59 10.32 5.72 3.26
CA GLY A 59 10.07 7.02 3.85
C GLY A 59 9.19 7.94 3.02
N LYS A 60 8.48 7.39 2.05
CA LYS A 60 7.56 8.18 1.21
C LYS A 60 6.36 8.66 2.01
N LYS A 61 5.85 9.84 1.67
CA LYS A 61 4.70 10.45 2.34
C LYS A 61 3.51 10.68 1.42
N ILE A 62 3.70 10.50 0.11
CA ILE A 62 2.65 10.66 -0.88
C ILE A 62 2.50 9.33 -1.61
N PHE A 63 1.27 8.81 -1.61
CA PHE A 63 0.95 7.52 -2.22
C PHE A 63 -0.10 7.73 -3.30
N CYS A 64 0.20 7.31 -4.53
CA CYS A 64 -0.73 7.40 -5.64
C CYS A 64 -1.26 6.02 -5.98
N PHE A 65 -2.56 5.89 -6.08
CA PHE A 65 -3.21 4.64 -6.45
C PHE A 65 -3.64 4.70 -7.91
N PRO A 66 -3.77 3.55 -8.60
CA PRO A 66 -4.33 3.55 -9.95
C PRO A 66 -5.83 3.89 -9.89
N SER A 67 -6.42 4.13 -11.07
CA SER A 67 -7.84 4.46 -11.15
C SER A 67 -8.72 3.43 -10.43
N LEU A 68 -9.66 3.92 -9.61
CA LEU A 68 -10.57 3.09 -8.83
C LEU A 68 -11.86 2.76 -9.58
N ASP A 69 -11.82 2.75 -10.90
CA ASP A 69 -13.05 2.63 -11.71
C ASP A 69 -13.38 1.20 -12.15
N THR A 70 -12.43 0.27 -12.08
CA THR A 70 -12.70 -1.11 -12.49
C THR A 70 -13.33 -1.92 -11.34
N ALA A 71 -14.12 -2.93 -11.68
CA ALA A 71 -14.74 -3.81 -10.69
C ALA A 71 -13.69 -4.47 -9.80
N ARG A 72 -12.55 -4.89 -10.37
CA ARG A 72 -11.47 -5.51 -9.62
C ARG A 72 -10.90 -4.56 -8.57
N VAL A 73 -10.73 -3.29 -8.94
CA VAL A 73 -10.21 -2.29 -8.03
C VAL A 73 -11.21 -2.00 -6.93
N ILE A 74 -12.49 -1.94 -7.26
CA ILE A 74 -13.56 -1.76 -6.28
C ILE A 74 -13.52 -2.89 -5.25
N ASP A 75 -13.32 -4.13 -5.68
CA ASP A 75 -13.24 -5.27 -4.77
C ASP A 75 -12.03 -5.14 -3.83
N ILE A 76 -10.89 -4.69 -4.33
CA ILE A 76 -9.69 -4.45 -3.50
C ILE A 76 -9.96 -3.36 -2.47
N VAL A 77 -10.59 -2.25 -2.90
CA VAL A 77 -10.90 -1.13 -2.03
C VAL A 77 -11.86 -1.53 -0.91
N ARG A 78 -12.78 -2.44 -1.19
CA ARG A 78 -13.75 -2.93 -0.20
C ARG A 78 -13.14 -3.95 0.76
N SER A 79 -11.93 -4.41 0.51
CA SER A 79 -11.28 -5.37 1.40
C SER A 79 -10.90 -4.70 2.72
N THR A 80 -11.03 -5.44 3.82
CA THR A 80 -10.69 -4.94 5.15
C THR A 80 -9.24 -4.49 5.23
N ALA A 81 -8.34 -5.24 4.58
CA ALA A 81 -6.91 -4.93 4.61
C ALA A 81 -6.59 -3.57 3.98
N PHE A 82 -7.30 -3.21 2.91
CA PHE A 82 -7.10 -1.91 2.27
C PHE A 82 -7.42 -0.79 3.27
N TYR A 83 -8.57 -0.84 3.91
CA TYR A 83 -8.96 0.20 4.87
C TYR A 83 -8.00 0.29 6.05
N ILE A 84 -7.50 -0.85 6.52
CA ILE A 84 -6.59 -0.88 7.66
C ILE A 84 -5.32 -0.08 7.37
N TYR A 85 -4.62 -0.39 6.29
CA TYR A 85 -3.34 0.28 6.04
C TYR A 85 -3.51 1.72 5.54
N VAL A 86 -4.58 2.01 4.81
CA VAL A 86 -4.88 3.38 4.38
C VAL A 86 -5.12 4.27 5.59
N GLU A 87 -5.87 3.79 6.58
CA GLU A 87 -6.14 4.53 7.80
C GLU A 87 -4.85 4.79 8.58
N LYS A 88 -3.97 3.80 8.66
CA LYS A 88 -2.68 3.96 9.34
C LYS A 88 -1.82 5.03 8.68
N LEU A 89 -1.74 5.00 7.35
CA LEU A 89 -0.98 6.01 6.60
C LEU A 89 -1.56 7.40 6.80
N ARG A 90 -2.90 7.53 6.77
CA ARG A 90 -3.56 8.80 6.99
C ARG A 90 -3.26 9.38 8.36
N ARG A 91 -3.29 8.55 9.40
CA ARG A 91 -2.98 8.98 10.76
C ARG A 91 -1.55 9.46 10.93
N GLU A 92 -0.64 8.98 10.11
CA GLU A 92 0.76 9.40 10.14
C GLU A 92 1.03 10.62 9.26
N GLY A 93 -0.01 11.25 8.74
CA GLY A 93 0.13 12.46 7.94
C GLY A 93 0.49 12.23 6.49
N CYS A 94 0.37 11.00 5.99
CA CYS A 94 0.62 10.70 4.59
C CYS A 94 -0.52 11.22 3.71
N ILE A 95 -0.20 11.56 2.47
CA ILE A 95 -1.18 11.97 1.48
C ILE A 95 -1.44 10.81 0.54
N LEU A 96 -2.70 10.45 0.37
CA LEU A 96 -3.10 9.38 -0.53
C LEU A 96 -3.96 9.95 -1.65
N LEU A 97 -3.55 9.74 -2.89
CA LEU A 97 -4.25 10.22 -4.07
C LEU A 97 -5.02 9.06 -4.70
N LEU A 98 -6.34 9.20 -4.75
CA LEU A 98 -7.26 8.13 -5.16
C LEU A 98 -8.04 8.57 -6.40
N PRO A 99 -7.49 8.38 -7.61
CA PRO A 99 -8.20 8.78 -8.83
C PRO A 99 -9.42 7.90 -9.09
N SER A 100 -10.56 8.50 -9.34
CA SER A 100 -11.76 7.77 -9.74
C SER A 100 -12.76 8.72 -10.40
N SER A 101 -13.53 8.19 -11.36
CA SER A 101 -14.68 8.89 -11.90
C SER A 101 -15.96 8.57 -11.13
N ASN A 102 -15.88 7.61 -10.19
CA ASN A 102 -17.03 7.19 -9.38
C ASN A 102 -17.08 8.03 -8.09
N ARG A 103 -17.96 9.03 -8.10
CA ARG A 103 -18.09 9.95 -6.97
C ARG A 103 -18.51 9.26 -5.67
N GLU A 104 -19.34 8.24 -5.77
CA GLU A 104 -19.80 7.50 -4.59
C GLU A 104 -18.62 6.84 -3.86
N ILE A 105 -17.69 6.24 -4.62
CA ILE A 105 -16.47 5.65 -4.06
C ILE A 105 -15.63 6.73 -3.40
N LEU A 106 -15.43 7.86 -4.09
CA LEU A 106 -14.63 8.97 -3.57
C LEU A 106 -15.21 9.51 -2.27
N GLU A 107 -16.52 9.69 -2.22
CA GLU A 107 -17.19 10.21 -1.02
C GLU A 107 -17.05 9.26 0.17
N SER A 108 -16.97 7.95 -0.07
CA SER A 108 -16.81 6.96 1.00
C SER A 108 -15.38 6.86 1.51
N LEU A 109 -14.39 7.28 0.74
CA LEU A 109 -12.97 7.08 1.08
C LEU A 109 -12.21 8.37 1.31
N ALA A 110 -12.52 9.42 0.57
CA ALA A 110 -11.68 10.62 0.54
C ALA A 110 -12.07 11.62 1.63
N ASP A 111 -11.08 12.29 2.17
CA ASP A 111 -11.27 13.43 3.08
C ASP A 111 -11.59 14.69 2.27
N GLU A 112 -11.06 14.76 1.05
CA GLU A 112 -11.23 15.90 0.17
C GLU A 112 -11.30 15.43 -1.29
N ILE A 113 -12.24 15.98 -2.06
CA ILE A 113 -12.40 15.66 -3.47
C ILE A 113 -12.03 16.88 -4.30
N ILE A 114 -11.10 16.70 -5.25
CA ILE A 114 -10.67 17.73 -6.17
C ILE A 114 -11.22 17.38 -7.55
N GLU A 115 -11.97 18.28 -8.14
CA GLU A 115 -12.57 18.09 -9.47
C GLU A 115 -11.82 18.85 -10.54
#